data_0472f94b4ea49d10e300b5698b674e62
#
_entry.id   0472f94b4ea49d10e300b5698b674e62
#
_cell.length_a   1.000
_cell.length_b   1.000
_cell.length_c   1.000
_cell.angle_alpha   90.00
_cell.angle_beta   90.00
_cell.angle_gamma   90.00
#
_symmetry.space_group_name_H-M   'P 1'
#
loop_
_entity.id
_entity.type
_entity.pdbx_description
1 polymer ?
#
loop_
_entity_poly.entity_id
_entity_poly.type
_entity_poly.pdbx_seq_one_letter_code
_entity_poly.pdbx_strand_id
1 'polypeptide(L)'
;MHPDFRKADGKSRILYLWDQTVAGTPPDGFSGGSEYSNEQIDQAIQSLDPYSVVPSIDTGGHGTAVAGIAAGNGSENPDNIGVAPESDLIVVKIGQRGFRPFARTTELMRAIKYVIEKSRQLNQPVVINMSFGMNDGSHRGDSLFETYISDISSEWKTSIVVPTGNEAAAGHHYSTKLRSDSVKTVEFFVANGISKCFLSVWKDFADIFSVEMVYPDGFSSGIISLENQIRNIRVGNSVMTVIYRQPSHYSVRQEISFNIQSTNGSIPSGLWKLRFVTASIVNGRIEIWLPTVEEVTSSTRFTKPIETMTMTIPSTARKVIKVAGYNDRIGSIAEFSGIGSAEEAEPRPDVAAPAVSILAPKNGGGYDAYTGTSMAAPFVTGSAALMMQWGIVLKNDPFLYGERLKAFLRLGANRRQNQDYPNASFGYGTLCLSNTMSYLERYKRGGDHQWL
;
A
#
# COMPACT_ATOMS: atom_id res chain seq x y z
N MET A 1 15.82 -3.54 20.24
CA MET A 1 16.08 -3.28 18.80
C MET A 1 16.89 -4.42 18.23
N HIS A 2 16.49 -4.96 17.05
CA HIS A 2 17.17 -6.08 16.39
C HIS A 2 18.63 -5.73 16.08
N PRO A 3 19.60 -6.67 16.24
CA PRO A 3 21.02 -6.43 15.96
C PRO A 3 21.29 -5.91 14.55
N ASP A 4 20.52 -6.35 13.54
CA ASP A 4 20.66 -5.96 12.14
C ASP A 4 20.45 -4.45 11.86
N PHE A 5 19.95 -3.70 12.83
CA PHE A 5 19.80 -2.25 12.72
C PHE A 5 20.85 -1.47 13.52
N ARG A 6 21.91 -2.16 13.97
CA ARG A 6 23.03 -1.54 14.69
C ARG A 6 24.26 -1.43 13.80
N LYS A 7 25.10 -0.45 14.11
CA LYS A 7 26.45 -0.30 13.56
C LYS A 7 27.39 -1.29 14.22
N ALA A 8 28.60 -1.43 13.67
CA ALA A 8 29.64 -2.30 14.25
C ALA A 8 30.05 -1.91 15.68
N ASP A 9 29.90 -0.62 16.04
CA ASP A 9 30.14 -0.10 17.38
C ASP A 9 28.96 -0.33 18.36
N GLY A 10 27.92 -1.03 17.93
CA GLY A 10 26.72 -1.34 18.71
C GLY A 10 25.65 -0.25 18.72
N LYS A 11 25.93 0.95 18.16
CA LYS A 11 24.99 2.05 18.07
C LYS A 11 23.93 1.84 17.02
N SER A 12 22.83 2.58 17.12
CA SER A 12 21.70 2.54 16.18
C SER A 12 22.03 3.13 14.81
N ARG A 13 21.54 2.48 13.73
CA ARG A 13 21.43 3.09 12.39
C ARG A 13 20.13 3.86 12.21
N ILE A 14 19.18 3.76 13.17
CA ILE A 14 17.96 4.57 13.17
C ILE A 14 18.33 5.96 13.66
N LEU A 15 18.27 6.95 12.76
CA LEU A 15 18.58 8.33 13.07
C LEU A 15 17.42 9.03 13.78
N TYR A 16 16.19 8.71 13.38
CA TYR A 16 14.96 9.25 13.95
C TYR A 16 13.88 8.18 13.99
N LEU A 17 13.14 8.14 15.09
CA LEU A 17 11.93 7.35 15.27
C LEU A 17 10.78 8.26 15.67
N TRP A 18 9.72 8.35 14.87
CA TRP A 18 8.47 8.99 15.28
C TRP A 18 7.39 7.94 15.50
N ASP A 19 6.97 7.75 16.73
CA ASP A 19 5.83 6.89 17.06
C ASP A 19 4.58 7.74 17.23
N GLN A 20 3.67 7.71 16.25
CA GLN A 20 2.41 8.46 16.27
C GLN A 20 1.41 7.91 17.29
N THR A 21 1.66 6.74 17.87
CA THR A 21 0.75 6.06 18.81
C THR A 21 1.10 6.32 20.28
N VAL A 22 2.28 6.80 20.57
CA VAL A 22 2.77 7.10 21.94
C VAL A 22 2.64 8.60 22.21
N ALA A 23 1.92 8.95 23.28
CA ALA A 23 1.80 10.35 23.70
C ALA A 23 3.13 10.86 24.28
N GLY A 24 3.54 12.06 23.88
CA GLY A 24 4.78 12.69 24.36
C GLY A 24 5.13 13.93 23.53
N THR A 25 6.42 14.12 23.21
CA THR A 25 6.91 15.27 22.45
C THR A 25 6.88 14.97 20.95
N PRO A 26 5.97 15.57 20.17
CA PRO A 26 5.95 15.39 18.73
C PRO A 26 7.14 16.10 18.06
N PRO A 27 7.47 15.75 16.80
CA PRO A 27 8.45 16.50 16.03
C PRO A 27 8.01 17.95 15.80
N ASP A 28 8.97 18.86 15.64
CA ASP A 28 8.70 20.28 15.35
C ASP A 28 7.81 20.42 14.10
N GLY A 29 6.75 21.22 14.22
CA GLY A 29 5.77 21.46 13.15
C GLY A 29 4.74 20.35 12.97
N PHE A 30 4.77 19.30 13.80
CA PHE A 30 3.80 18.21 13.79
C PHE A 30 3.00 18.14 15.08
N SER A 31 1.87 17.45 15.05
CA SER A 31 1.03 17.23 16.23
C SER A 31 0.84 15.74 16.49
N GLY A 32 0.94 15.35 17.75
CA GLY A 32 0.73 13.99 18.24
C GLY A 32 1.94 13.06 18.05
N GLY A 33 1.95 11.99 18.84
CA GLY A 33 3.05 11.06 18.88
C GLY A 33 4.26 11.56 19.67
N SER A 34 5.33 10.77 19.60
CA SER A 34 6.63 11.11 20.23
C SER A 34 7.76 10.86 19.24
N GLU A 35 8.67 11.82 19.12
CA GLU A 35 9.92 11.67 18.36
C GLU A 35 11.05 11.25 19.29
N TYR A 36 11.91 10.36 18.81
CA TYR A 36 13.14 9.93 19.49
C TYR A 36 14.32 10.09 18.55
N SER A 37 15.37 10.76 19.04
CA SER A 37 16.63 10.94 18.32
C SER A 37 17.50 9.69 18.35
N ASN A 38 18.54 9.66 17.51
CA ASN A 38 19.55 8.59 17.50
C ASN A 38 20.18 8.42 18.88
N GLU A 39 20.51 9.53 19.59
CA GLU A 39 21.11 9.50 20.91
C GLU A 39 20.18 8.86 21.95
N GLN A 40 18.89 9.16 21.92
CA GLN A 40 17.91 8.54 22.82
C GLN A 40 17.76 7.04 22.53
N ILE A 41 17.81 6.66 21.26
CA ILE A 41 17.76 5.23 20.85
C ILE A 41 19.02 4.51 21.34
N ASP A 42 20.21 5.13 21.21
CA ASP A 42 21.47 4.58 21.73
C ASP A 42 21.45 4.43 23.26
N GLN A 43 20.92 5.43 23.98
CA GLN A 43 20.71 5.35 25.44
C GLN A 43 19.77 4.18 25.79
N ALA A 44 18.67 4.00 25.04
CA ALA A 44 17.74 2.88 25.24
C ALA A 44 18.43 1.52 25.03
N ILE A 45 19.28 1.39 23.99
CA ILE A 45 20.03 0.15 23.72
C ILE A 45 20.97 -0.22 24.87
N GLN A 46 21.56 0.78 25.54
CA GLN A 46 22.49 0.59 26.63
C GLN A 46 21.81 0.45 28.00
N SER A 47 20.51 0.79 28.10
CA SER A 47 19.75 0.75 29.34
C SER A 47 19.37 -0.68 29.73
N LEU A 48 19.31 -0.96 31.04
CA LEU A 48 18.70 -2.19 31.56
C LEU A 48 17.20 -2.28 31.34
N ASP A 49 16.54 -1.13 31.19
CA ASP A 49 15.14 -1.01 30.80
C ASP A 49 15.03 -0.08 29.58
N PRO A 50 15.18 -0.62 28.34
CA PRO A 50 15.11 0.18 27.11
C PRO A 50 13.79 0.94 26.93
N TYR A 51 12.69 0.35 27.41
CA TYR A 51 11.36 0.91 27.21
C TYR A 51 11.03 2.08 28.14
N SER A 52 11.78 2.26 29.22
CA SER A 52 11.70 3.49 30.02
C SER A 52 12.27 4.71 29.30
N VAL A 53 13.19 4.50 28.34
CA VAL A 53 13.81 5.57 27.52
C VAL A 53 13.05 5.76 26.19
N VAL A 54 12.79 4.67 25.47
CA VAL A 54 12.05 4.68 24.18
C VAL A 54 10.91 3.67 24.26
N PRO A 55 9.70 4.08 24.68
CA PRO A 55 8.54 3.19 24.86
C PRO A 55 7.83 2.80 23.54
N SER A 56 8.55 2.78 22.43
CA SER A 56 8.05 2.39 21.13
C SER A 56 8.38 0.93 20.83
N ILE A 57 7.36 0.13 20.49
CA ILE A 57 7.49 -1.31 20.25
C ILE A 57 6.79 -1.69 18.96
N ASP A 58 7.45 -2.45 18.07
CA ASP A 58 6.81 -3.14 16.96
C ASP A 58 6.20 -4.46 17.46
N THR A 59 4.94 -4.42 17.90
CA THR A 59 4.24 -5.61 18.42
C THR A 59 3.86 -6.60 17.33
N GLY A 60 3.69 -6.16 16.09
CA GLY A 60 3.31 -6.98 14.94
C GLY A 60 4.48 -7.62 14.21
N GLY A 61 5.70 -7.08 14.37
CA GLY A 61 6.91 -7.55 13.68
C GLY A 61 6.99 -7.22 12.18
N HIS A 62 5.90 -6.76 11.57
CA HIS A 62 5.82 -6.48 10.14
C HIS A 62 6.80 -5.35 9.73
N GLY A 63 6.85 -4.25 10.47
CA GLY A 63 7.78 -3.14 10.19
C GLY A 63 9.25 -3.56 10.33
N THR A 64 9.56 -4.39 11.33
CA THR A 64 10.90 -4.96 11.54
C THR A 64 11.33 -5.82 10.35
N ALA A 65 10.45 -6.72 9.86
CA ALA A 65 10.74 -7.56 8.69
C ALA A 65 10.95 -6.72 7.43
N VAL A 66 10.08 -5.76 7.16
CA VAL A 66 10.19 -4.83 6.02
C VAL A 66 11.50 -4.04 6.05
N ALA A 67 11.84 -3.45 7.20
CA ALA A 67 13.09 -2.72 7.37
C ALA A 67 14.33 -3.63 7.19
N GLY A 68 14.25 -4.88 7.68
CA GLY A 68 15.32 -5.87 7.55
C GLY A 68 15.60 -6.24 6.10
N ILE A 69 14.57 -6.52 5.30
CA ILE A 69 14.72 -6.82 3.85
C ILE A 69 15.34 -5.63 3.12
N ALA A 70 14.91 -4.41 3.42
CA ALA A 70 15.47 -3.23 2.77
C ALA A 70 16.90 -2.94 3.19
N ALA A 71 17.23 -3.04 4.49
CA ALA A 71 18.44 -2.45 5.06
C ALA A 71 19.02 -3.19 6.28
N GLY A 72 18.62 -4.43 6.57
CA GLY A 72 19.27 -5.25 7.60
C GLY A 72 20.74 -5.50 7.26
N ASN A 73 21.65 -5.39 8.21
CA ASN A 73 23.07 -5.62 7.92
C ASN A 73 23.54 -7.07 8.14
N GLY A 74 22.64 -7.98 8.49
CA GLY A 74 22.96 -9.38 8.72
C GLY A 74 23.86 -9.63 9.94
N SER A 75 23.89 -8.71 10.92
CA SER A 75 24.76 -8.84 12.10
C SER A 75 24.46 -10.09 12.91
N GLU A 76 23.20 -10.52 12.97
CA GLU A 76 22.80 -11.75 13.65
C GLU A 76 22.96 -12.98 12.76
N ASN A 77 22.76 -12.84 11.45
CA ASN A 77 22.97 -13.89 10.47
C ASN A 77 23.38 -13.29 9.11
N PRO A 78 24.65 -13.42 8.68
CA PRO A 78 25.15 -12.85 7.43
C PRO A 78 24.45 -13.35 6.16
N ASP A 79 23.83 -14.53 6.19
CA ASP A 79 23.06 -15.05 5.05
C ASP A 79 21.74 -14.29 4.80
N ASN A 80 21.31 -13.47 5.75
CA ASN A 80 20.07 -12.69 5.71
C ASN A 80 20.33 -11.18 5.64
N ILE A 81 21.33 -10.78 4.91
CA ILE A 81 21.64 -9.36 4.70
C ILE A 81 20.56 -8.70 3.81
N GLY A 82 20.10 -7.53 4.19
CA GLY A 82 19.19 -6.70 3.40
C GLY A 82 19.88 -6.08 2.19
N VAL A 83 19.09 -5.49 1.28
CA VAL A 83 19.60 -4.99 -0.01
C VAL A 83 20.56 -3.80 0.14
N ALA A 84 20.28 -2.88 1.10
CA ALA A 84 21.09 -1.69 1.35
C ALA A 84 21.57 -1.63 2.82
N PRO A 85 22.48 -2.52 3.24
CA PRO A 85 22.80 -2.78 4.63
C PRO A 85 23.52 -1.61 5.35
N GLU A 86 24.09 -0.69 4.61
CA GLU A 86 24.80 0.50 5.15
C GLU A 86 23.89 1.75 5.24
N SER A 87 22.61 1.64 4.82
CA SER A 87 21.70 2.79 4.83
C SER A 87 21.36 3.24 6.25
N ASP A 88 21.30 4.55 6.45
CA ASP A 88 20.65 5.15 7.62
C ASP A 88 19.13 4.96 7.54
N LEU A 89 18.47 4.94 8.69
CA LEU A 89 17.05 4.68 8.81
C LEU A 89 16.30 5.83 9.48
N ILE A 90 15.15 6.20 8.92
CA ILE A 90 14.11 6.99 9.57
C ILE A 90 12.87 6.13 9.69
N VAL A 91 12.36 5.94 10.89
CA VAL A 91 11.22 5.07 11.17
C VAL A 91 10.03 5.89 11.62
N VAL A 92 8.86 5.65 11.00
CA VAL A 92 7.59 6.20 11.48
C VAL A 92 6.62 5.06 11.76
N LYS A 93 6.22 4.94 13.03
CA LYS A 93 5.20 3.98 13.44
C LYS A 93 3.83 4.65 13.44
N ILE A 94 2.93 4.17 12.59
CA ILE A 94 1.66 4.82 12.25
C ILE A 94 0.48 4.26 13.03
N GLY A 95 0.47 3.07 13.54
CA GLY A 95 -0.66 2.46 14.24
C GLY A 95 -0.45 0.98 14.47
N GLN A 96 -1.31 0.37 15.28
CA GLN A 96 -1.29 -1.07 15.53
C GLN A 96 -2.32 -1.77 14.66
N ARG A 97 -1.88 -2.83 13.97
CA ARG A 97 -2.76 -3.74 13.23
C ARG A 97 -3.76 -4.38 14.20
N GLY A 98 -5.05 -4.30 13.91
CA GLY A 98 -6.11 -4.99 14.64
C GLY A 98 -6.77 -4.26 15.82
N PHE A 99 -6.23 -3.15 16.31
CA PHE A 99 -6.79 -2.42 17.47
C PHE A 99 -7.55 -1.13 17.13
N ARG A 100 -7.29 -0.56 15.97
CA ARG A 100 -8.06 0.57 15.39
C ARG A 100 -8.16 0.37 13.89
N PRO A 101 -9.17 0.97 13.24
CA PRO A 101 -9.14 1.06 11.79
C PRO A 101 -7.79 1.64 11.37
N PHE A 102 -7.27 1.15 10.26
CA PHE A 102 -5.99 1.55 9.65
C PHE A 102 -5.69 3.03 9.84
N ALA A 103 -4.40 3.38 9.88
CA ALA A 103 -3.97 4.76 9.99
C ALA A 103 -4.75 5.66 9.03
N ARG A 104 -5.25 6.77 9.52
CA ARG A 104 -5.93 7.74 8.66
C ARG A 104 -4.97 8.22 7.59
N THR A 105 -5.46 8.46 6.40
CA THR A 105 -4.63 8.99 5.29
C THR A 105 -3.86 10.25 5.68
N THR A 106 -4.42 11.07 6.57
CA THR A 106 -3.75 12.26 7.13
C THR A 106 -2.53 11.92 7.99
N GLU A 107 -2.54 10.80 8.70
CA GLU A 107 -1.38 10.32 9.50
C GLU A 107 -0.27 9.83 8.58
N LEU A 108 -0.63 9.15 7.50
CA LEU A 108 0.31 8.74 6.44
C LEU A 108 0.92 9.96 5.73
N MET A 109 0.12 10.96 5.37
CA MET A 109 0.61 12.20 4.75
C MET A 109 1.61 12.94 5.65
N ARG A 110 1.33 13.01 6.96
CA ARG A 110 2.25 13.60 7.95
C ARG A 110 3.54 12.79 8.07
N ALA A 111 3.44 11.45 8.07
CA ALA A 111 4.61 10.56 8.12
C ALA A 111 5.54 10.79 6.92
N ILE A 112 4.99 10.86 5.71
CA ILE A 112 5.74 11.13 4.48
C ILE A 112 6.42 12.50 4.56
N LYS A 113 5.66 13.54 4.94
CA LYS A 113 6.20 14.91 5.10
C LYS A 113 7.35 14.94 6.10
N TYR A 114 7.17 14.30 7.26
CA TYR A 114 8.20 14.20 8.30
C TYR A 114 9.50 13.58 7.76
N VAL A 115 9.41 12.43 7.09
CA VAL A 115 10.59 11.74 6.54
C VAL A 115 11.33 12.64 5.54
N ILE A 116 10.59 13.34 4.67
CA ILE A 116 11.19 14.26 3.68
C ILE A 116 11.86 15.46 4.38
N GLU A 117 11.24 16.04 5.40
CA GLU A 117 11.84 17.14 6.16
C GLU A 117 13.12 16.71 6.88
N LYS A 118 13.14 15.53 7.51
CA LYS A 118 14.36 14.97 8.12
C LYS A 118 15.45 14.70 7.09
N SER A 119 15.11 14.13 5.93
CA SER A 119 16.09 13.89 4.87
C SER A 119 16.72 15.21 4.35
N ARG A 120 15.92 16.27 4.25
CA ARG A 120 16.42 17.61 3.89
C ARG A 120 17.36 18.19 4.96
N GLN A 121 17.02 18.05 6.25
CA GLN A 121 17.88 18.45 7.35
C GLN A 121 19.22 17.71 7.32
N LEU A 122 19.19 16.43 6.99
CA LEU A 122 20.39 15.59 6.83
C LEU A 122 21.13 15.84 5.51
N ASN A 123 20.53 16.58 4.56
CA ASN A 123 21.02 16.75 3.19
C ASN A 123 21.29 15.42 2.46
N GLN A 124 20.50 14.40 2.73
CA GLN A 124 20.59 13.06 2.16
C GLN A 124 19.40 12.78 1.23
N PRO A 125 19.56 11.96 0.16
CA PRO A 125 18.46 11.41 -0.59
C PRO A 125 17.67 10.41 0.25
N VAL A 126 16.37 10.26 -0.03
CA VAL A 126 15.49 9.34 0.72
C VAL A 126 14.65 8.47 -0.17
N VAL A 127 14.57 7.19 0.18
CA VAL A 127 13.58 6.26 -0.36
C VAL A 127 12.61 5.88 0.74
N ILE A 128 11.33 6.15 0.53
CA ILE A 128 10.27 5.84 1.47
C ILE A 128 9.64 4.50 1.08
N ASN A 129 9.74 3.49 1.95
CA ASN A 129 8.99 2.25 1.82
C ASN A 129 7.65 2.38 2.53
N MET A 130 6.56 2.17 1.81
CA MET A 130 5.23 2.21 2.39
C MET A 130 4.53 0.87 2.14
N SER A 131 4.85 -0.14 2.97
CA SER A 131 4.20 -1.45 2.94
C SER A 131 2.82 -1.40 3.61
N PHE A 132 1.91 -0.67 2.98
CA PHE A 132 0.54 -0.40 3.41
C PHE A 132 -0.41 -0.52 2.22
N GLY A 133 -1.64 -0.99 2.47
CA GLY A 133 -2.67 -1.09 1.45
C GLY A 133 -4.08 -0.94 2.02
N MET A 134 -4.98 -0.32 1.25
CA MET A 134 -6.41 -0.20 1.55
C MET A 134 -7.23 -0.26 0.26
N ASN A 135 -8.53 -0.61 0.40
CA ASN A 135 -9.47 -0.67 -0.73
C ASN A 135 -10.48 0.50 -0.74
N ASP A 136 -10.33 1.49 0.15
CA ASP A 136 -11.23 2.65 0.22
C ASP A 136 -10.80 3.72 -0.79
N GLY A 137 -11.36 3.67 -1.99
CA GLY A 137 -11.12 4.62 -3.07
C GLY A 137 -11.41 4.07 -4.46
N SER A 138 -11.14 4.88 -5.49
CA SER A 138 -11.45 4.58 -6.90
C SER A 138 -10.49 3.57 -7.57
N HIS A 139 -9.34 3.30 -6.96
CA HIS A 139 -8.23 2.52 -7.53
C HIS A 139 -7.69 3.06 -8.88
N ARG A 140 -7.78 4.39 -9.10
CA ARG A 140 -7.33 5.06 -10.34
C ARG A 140 -6.27 6.15 -10.13
N GLY A 141 -5.75 6.24 -8.90
CA GLY A 141 -4.72 7.23 -8.57
C GLY A 141 -5.23 8.66 -8.45
N ASP A 142 -6.53 8.85 -8.21
CA ASP A 142 -7.23 10.14 -8.21
C ASP A 142 -7.84 10.50 -6.84
N SER A 143 -7.53 9.76 -5.77
CA SER A 143 -7.86 10.18 -4.41
C SER A 143 -6.95 11.34 -3.95
N LEU A 144 -7.40 12.10 -2.94
CA LEU A 144 -6.57 13.17 -2.35
C LEU A 144 -5.22 12.63 -1.86
N PHE A 145 -5.21 11.45 -1.24
CA PHE A 145 -4.00 10.81 -0.73
C PHE A 145 -3.04 10.43 -1.86
N GLU A 146 -3.55 9.83 -2.94
CA GLU A 146 -2.74 9.43 -4.09
C GLU A 146 -2.21 10.62 -4.87
N THR A 147 -3.01 11.68 -4.99
CA THR A 147 -2.57 12.96 -5.58
C THR A 147 -1.43 13.55 -4.76
N TYR A 148 -1.60 13.63 -3.42
CA TYR A 148 -0.54 14.11 -2.53
C TYR A 148 0.76 13.30 -2.66
N ILE A 149 0.67 11.96 -2.64
CA ILE A 149 1.85 11.11 -2.79
C ILE A 149 2.50 11.30 -4.16
N SER A 150 1.69 11.42 -5.21
CA SER A 150 2.21 11.65 -6.56
C SER A 150 2.96 12.99 -6.67
N ASP A 151 2.43 14.04 -6.05
CA ASP A 151 3.07 15.36 -6.06
C ASP A 151 4.36 15.35 -5.25
N ILE A 152 4.32 14.82 -4.04
CA ILE A 152 5.49 14.79 -3.16
C ILE A 152 6.59 13.83 -3.64
N SER A 153 6.23 12.80 -4.43
CA SER A 153 7.22 11.92 -5.10
C SER A 153 8.07 12.65 -6.15
N SER A 154 7.66 13.86 -6.55
CA SER A 154 8.44 14.72 -7.43
C SER A 154 9.38 15.66 -6.70
N GLU A 155 9.34 15.66 -5.37
CA GLU A 155 10.24 16.46 -4.54
C GLU A 155 11.69 16.00 -4.69
N TRP A 156 12.59 16.96 -4.61
CA TRP A 156 14.01 16.73 -4.84
C TRP A 156 14.61 15.65 -3.95
N LYS A 157 15.31 14.71 -4.56
CA LYS A 157 15.96 13.54 -3.96
C LYS A 157 15.01 12.59 -3.22
N THR A 158 13.74 12.49 -3.63
CA THR A 158 12.76 11.62 -3.00
C THR A 158 12.28 10.53 -3.97
N SER A 159 12.13 9.29 -3.47
CA SER A 159 11.43 8.21 -4.17
C SER A 159 10.52 7.47 -3.20
N ILE A 160 9.35 7.03 -3.65
CA ILE A 160 8.37 6.30 -2.82
C ILE A 160 8.09 4.96 -3.46
N VAL A 161 8.21 3.89 -2.68
CA VAL A 161 7.99 2.49 -3.10
C VAL A 161 6.80 1.93 -2.34
N VAL A 162 5.88 1.30 -3.07
CA VAL A 162 4.63 0.75 -2.54
C VAL A 162 4.36 -0.65 -3.09
N PRO A 163 3.88 -1.61 -2.29
CA PRO A 163 3.44 -2.92 -2.75
C PRO A 163 2.07 -2.84 -3.43
N THR A 164 1.78 -3.76 -4.35
CA THR A 164 0.48 -3.83 -5.03
C THR A 164 -0.67 -4.34 -4.16
N GLY A 165 -0.40 -4.85 -2.96
CA GLY A 165 -1.41 -5.41 -2.06
C GLY A 165 -1.64 -6.91 -2.28
N ASN A 166 -2.50 -7.50 -1.44
CA ASN A 166 -2.69 -8.96 -1.35
C ASN A 166 -4.11 -9.39 -1.75
N GLU A 167 -4.73 -8.68 -2.70
CA GLU A 167 -6.16 -8.76 -2.97
C GLU A 167 -6.55 -9.59 -4.21
N ALA A 168 -5.60 -10.07 -5.03
CA ALA A 168 -5.94 -10.73 -6.30
C ALA A 168 -6.83 -11.97 -6.11
N ALA A 169 -6.47 -12.87 -5.17
CA ALA A 169 -7.24 -14.07 -4.88
C ALA A 169 -8.31 -13.86 -3.79
N ALA A 170 -8.38 -12.69 -3.16
CA ALA A 170 -9.29 -12.44 -2.03
C ALA A 170 -10.76 -12.39 -2.43
N GLY A 171 -11.06 -12.04 -3.68
CA GLY A 171 -12.42 -11.92 -4.18
C GLY A 171 -13.13 -10.64 -3.73
N HIS A 172 -12.37 -9.59 -3.44
CA HIS A 172 -12.86 -8.33 -2.90
C HIS A 172 -13.17 -7.26 -3.97
N HIS A 173 -12.98 -7.57 -5.24
CA HIS A 173 -13.33 -6.68 -6.35
C HIS A 173 -14.43 -7.29 -7.23
N TYR A 174 -15.38 -6.44 -7.63
CA TYR A 174 -16.44 -6.75 -8.57
C TYR A 174 -16.61 -5.60 -9.57
N SER A 175 -16.75 -5.92 -10.85
CA SER A 175 -17.04 -4.94 -11.90
C SER A 175 -18.17 -5.42 -12.78
N THR A 176 -19.00 -4.49 -13.24
CA THR A 176 -20.05 -4.79 -14.23
C THR A 176 -20.43 -3.54 -14.99
N LYS A 177 -21.20 -3.72 -16.08
CA LYS A 177 -21.80 -2.64 -16.85
C LYS A 177 -23.33 -2.65 -16.67
N LEU A 178 -23.86 -1.54 -16.15
CA LEU A 178 -25.30 -1.30 -16.02
C LEU A 178 -25.92 -0.88 -17.36
N ARG A 179 -27.22 -1.07 -17.49
CA ARG A 179 -28.02 -0.57 -18.61
C ARG A 179 -29.18 0.24 -18.05
N SER A 180 -29.72 1.19 -18.84
CA SER A 180 -30.91 1.96 -18.45
C SER A 180 -32.13 1.05 -18.23
N ASP A 181 -33.04 1.51 -17.39
CA ASP A 181 -34.34 0.86 -17.11
C ASP A 181 -34.21 -0.63 -16.75
N SER A 182 -33.24 -0.97 -15.94
CA SER A 182 -32.94 -2.36 -15.54
C SER A 182 -32.68 -2.48 -14.04
N VAL A 183 -32.71 -3.72 -13.56
CA VAL A 183 -32.28 -4.05 -12.18
C VAL A 183 -31.10 -5.01 -12.28
N LYS A 184 -29.99 -4.63 -11.66
CA LYS A 184 -28.81 -5.48 -11.51
C LYS A 184 -28.59 -5.83 -10.06
N THR A 185 -28.45 -7.12 -9.75
CA THR A 185 -28.10 -7.61 -8.40
C THR A 185 -26.66 -8.09 -8.37
N VAL A 186 -25.95 -7.65 -7.37
CA VAL A 186 -24.58 -8.09 -7.02
C VAL A 186 -24.63 -8.79 -5.68
N GLU A 187 -24.06 -9.97 -5.59
CA GLU A 187 -24.09 -10.79 -4.39
C GLU A 187 -22.68 -10.90 -3.78
N PHE A 188 -22.61 -10.78 -2.45
CA PHE A 188 -21.38 -10.98 -1.69
C PHE A 188 -21.69 -11.70 -0.38
N PHE A 189 -20.74 -12.48 0.09
CA PHE A 189 -20.85 -13.20 1.34
C PHE A 189 -20.06 -12.48 2.42
N VAL A 190 -20.64 -12.35 3.60
CA VAL A 190 -19.98 -11.83 4.81
C VAL A 190 -19.75 -12.99 5.77
N ALA A 191 -18.49 -13.19 6.18
CA ALA A 191 -18.08 -14.24 7.09
C ALA A 191 -18.59 -13.98 8.54
N ASN A 192 -18.56 -15.03 9.36
CA ASN A 192 -18.85 -14.89 10.79
C ASN A 192 -17.77 -14.06 11.51
N GLY A 193 -18.19 -13.34 12.56
CA GLY A 193 -17.26 -12.61 13.43
C GLY A 193 -16.83 -11.25 12.92
N ILE A 194 -17.30 -10.81 11.75
CA ILE A 194 -17.00 -9.49 11.19
C ILE A 194 -17.84 -8.43 11.94
N SER A 195 -17.18 -7.49 12.60
CA SER A 195 -17.84 -6.40 13.33
C SER A 195 -18.12 -5.15 12.48
N LYS A 196 -17.34 -4.98 11.41
CA LYS A 196 -17.42 -3.86 10.47
C LYS A 196 -17.13 -4.35 9.06
N CYS A 197 -17.87 -3.83 8.10
CA CYS A 197 -17.61 -4.03 6.68
C CYS A 197 -17.97 -2.74 5.93
N PHE A 198 -17.18 -2.36 4.94
CA PHE A 198 -17.58 -1.31 4.02
C PHE A 198 -17.71 -1.87 2.59
N LEU A 199 -18.53 -1.24 1.77
CA LEU A 199 -18.50 -1.39 0.33
C LEU A 199 -18.30 -0.01 -0.27
N SER A 200 -17.34 0.11 -1.17
CA SER A 200 -17.07 1.32 -1.95
C SER A 200 -17.48 1.07 -3.40
N VAL A 201 -18.58 1.70 -3.81
CA VAL A 201 -19.14 1.61 -5.17
C VAL A 201 -18.76 2.85 -5.96
N TRP A 202 -18.06 2.68 -7.05
CA TRP A 202 -17.61 3.77 -7.92
C TRP A 202 -18.31 3.72 -9.27
N LYS A 203 -18.87 4.86 -9.68
CA LYS A 203 -19.62 5.04 -10.91
C LYS A 203 -19.22 6.34 -11.62
N ASP A 204 -19.60 6.48 -12.89
CA ASP A 204 -19.61 7.79 -13.55
C ASP A 204 -20.68 8.68 -12.92
N PHE A 205 -20.38 9.96 -12.67
CA PHE A 205 -21.35 10.86 -12.04
C PHE A 205 -22.61 11.07 -12.88
N ALA A 206 -22.52 10.96 -14.22
CA ALA A 206 -23.64 11.10 -15.16
C ALA A 206 -24.63 9.92 -15.12
N ASP A 207 -24.21 8.76 -14.58
CA ASP A 207 -25.10 7.61 -14.45
C ASP A 207 -26.08 7.83 -13.28
N ILE A 208 -27.39 7.69 -13.52
CA ILE A 208 -28.46 7.89 -12.54
C ILE A 208 -29.09 6.54 -12.20
N PHE A 209 -28.91 6.14 -10.95
CA PHE A 209 -29.54 4.93 -10.39
C PHE A 209 -29.70 5.03 -8.87
N SER A 210 -30.59 4.24 -8.33
CA SER A 210 -30.78 4.03 -6.89
C SER A 210 -30.20 2.69 -6.47
N VAL A 211 -29.91 2.54 -5.19
CA VAL A 211 -29.38 1.29 -4.62
C VAL A 211 -30.34 0.73 -3.57
N GLU A 212 -30.32 -0.58 -3.37
CA GLU A 212 -31.02 -1.27 -2.30
C GLU A 212 -30.13 -2.38 -1.75
N MET A 213 -29.97 -2.44 -0.44
CA MET A 213 -29.25 -3.50 0.25
C MET A 213 -30.22 -4.51 0.84
N VAL A 214 -30.06 -5.78 0.48
CA VAL A 214 -30.84 -6.89 1.06
C VAL A 214 -29.91 -7.73 1.94
N TYR A 215 -30.31 -7.90 3.18
CA TYR A 215 -29.60 -8.63 4.21
C TYR A 215 -29.78 -10.16 4.07
N PRO A 216 -28.96 -10.98 4.73
CA PRO A 216 -29.08 -12.44 4.65
C PRO A 216 -30.42 -13.02 5.08
N ASP A 217 -31.11 -12.36 6.01
CA ASP A 217 -32.46 -12.72 6.50
C ASP A 217 -33.59 -12.25 5.58
N GLY A 218 -33.27 -11.58 4.46
CA GLY A 218 -34.23 -11.03 3.51
C GLY A 218 -34.72 -9.61 3.84
N PHE A 219 -34.29 -9.02 4.95
CA PHE A 219 -34.63 -7.62 5.22
C PHE A 219 -34.04 -6.70 4.15
N SER A 220 -34.85 -5.73 3.68
CA SER A 220 -34.42 -4.73 2.69
C SER A 220 -34.26 -3.36 3.32
N SER A 221 -33.20 -2.66 2.91
CA SER A 221 -33.01 -1.24 3.24
C SER A 221 -34.09 -0.32 2.62
N GLY A 222 -34.88 -0.86 1.68
CA GLY A 222 -35.64 -0.06 0.73
C GLY A 222 -34.72 0.67 -0.26
N ILE A 223 -35.33 1.34 -1.21
CA ILE A 223 -34.61 2.09 -2.26
C ILE A 223 -33.97 3.34 -1.65
N ILE A 224 -32.68 3.52 -1.92
CA ILE A 224 -31.89 4.68 -1.51
C ILE A 224 -31.47 5.42 -2.77
N SER A 225 -31.89 6.66 -2.92
CA SER A 225 -31.61 7.51 -4.08
C SER A 225 -30.61 8.62 -3.75
N LEU A 226 -30.08 9.29 -4.78
CA LEU A 226 -29.15 10.42 -4.69
C LEU A 226 -29.67 11.59 -3.83
N GLU A 227 -30.97 11.76 -3.72
CA GLU A 227 -31.60 12.83 -2.92
C GLU A 227 -31.27 12.67 -1.42
N ASN A 228 -30.97 11.45 -0.99
CA ASN A 228 -30.59 11.12 0.36
C ASN A 228 -29.05 11.01 0.47
N GLN A 229 -28.35 12.12 0.48
CA GLN A 229 -26.88 12.13 0.52
C GLN A 229 -26.26 11.33 1.65
N ILE A 230 -26.91 11.27 2.82
CA ILE A 230 -26.51 10.42 3.96
C ILE A 230 -27.77 9.76 4.52
N ARG A 231 -27.75 8.43 4.62
CA ARG A 231 -28.85 7.66 5.22
C ARG A 231 -28.32 6.63 6.20
N ASN A 232 -28.86 6.65 7.41
CA ASN A 232 -28.59 5.64 8.43
C ASN A 232 -29.77 4.65 8.51
N ILE A 233 -29.47 3.37 8.43
CA ILE A 233 -30.45 2.27 8.48
C ILE A 233 -30.02 1.33 9.59
N ARG A 234 -30.93 1.09 10.55
CA ARG A 234 -30.72 0.17 11.65
C ARG A 234 -31.42 -1.15 11.39
N VAL A 235 -30.70 -2.26 11.50
CA VAL A 235 -31.23 -3.60 11.37
C VAL A 235 -30.66 -4.48 12.49
N GLY A 236 -31.52 -4.87 13.42
CA GLY A 236 -31.09 -5.62 14.60
C GLY A 236 -30.00 -4.87 15.37
N ASN A 237 -28.85 -5.52 15.52
CA ASN A 237 -27.65 -4.98 16.18
C ASN A 237 -26.70 -4.25 15.23
N SER A 238 -27.10 -4.00 13.98
CA SER A 238 -26.24 -3.37 12.98
C SER A 238 -26.78 -2.02 12.53
N VAL A 239 -25.87 -1.10 12.26
CA VAL A 239 -26.15 0.20 11.61
C VAL A 239 -25.39 0.23 10.30
N MET A 240 -26.11 0.49 9.22
CA MET A 240 -25.55 0.76 7.90
C MET A 240 -25.70 2.25 7.59
N THR A 241 -24.58 2.92 7.37
CA THR A 241 -24.56 4.30 6.87
C THR A 241 -24.25 4.28 5.39
N VAL A 242 -25.14 4.80 4.57
CA VAL A 242 -24.94 4.96 3.13
C VAL A 242 -24.66 6.42 2.82
N ILE A 243 -23.58 6.69 2.08
CA ILE A 243 -23.17 8.04 1.73
C ILE A 243 -23.00 8.13 0.21
N TYR A 244 -23.77 9.01 -0.43
CA TYR A 244 -23.55 9.43 -1.80
C TYR A 244 -22.60 10.62 -1.81
N ARG A 245 -21.33 10.39 -2.17
CA ARG A 245 -20.35 11.47 -2.25
C ARG A 245 -20.50 12.24 -3.57
N GLN A 246 -20.18 13.53 -3.52
CA GLN A 246 -20.07 14.32 -4.76
C GLN A 246 -18.73 14.03 -5.44
N PRO A 247 -18.63 14.21 -6.78
CA PRO A 247 -17.36 14.19 -7.48
C PRO A 247 -16.39 15.20 -6.87
N SER A 248 -15.11 14.85 -6.79
CA SER A 248 -14.07 15.71 -6.24
C SER A 248 -13.34 16.47 -7.37
N HIS A 249 -12.45 17.39 -7.00
CA HIS A 249 -11.57 18.06 -7.97
C HIS A 249 -10.58 17.11 -8.64
N TYR A 250 -10.36 15.94 -8.08
CA TYR A 250 -9.38 14.95 -8.51
C TYR A 250 -10.01 13.84 -9.36
N SER A 251 -11.34 13.67 -9.28
CA SER A 251 -12.06 12.62 -10.01
C SER A 251 -13.44 13.07 -10.43
N VAL A 252 -13.82 12.74 -11.67
CA VAL A 252 -15.19 12.88 -12.19
C VAL A 252 -16.08 11.72 -11.78
N ARG A 253 -15.53 10.73 -11.09
CA ARG A 253 -16.29 9.59 -10.59
C ARG A 253 -16.94 9.92 -9.25
N GLN A 254 -18.07 9.29 -9.02
CA GLN A 254 -18.84 9.41 -7.79
C GLN A 254 -18.78 8.12 -7.00
N GLU A 255 -18.53 8.25 -5.70
CA GLU A 255 -18.57 7.14 -4.76
C GLU A 255 -19.95 7.05 -4.10
N ILE A 256 -20.43 5.80 -3.93
CA ILE A 256 -21.50 5.45 -3.00
C ILE A 256 -20.87 4.51 -1.98
N SER A 257 -20.67 4.98 -0.74
CA SER A 257 -20.09 4.17 0.31
C SER A 257 -21.14 3.61 1.25
N PHE A 258 -21.00 2.34 1.59
CA PHE A 258 -21.83 1.63 2.57
C PHE A 258 -20.93 1.27 3.75
N ASN A 259 -21.15 1.87 4.91
CA ASN A 259 -20.43 1.53 6.13
C ASN A 259 -21.38 0.75 7.04
N ILE A 260 -21.12 -0.53 7.22
CA ILE A 260 -21.91 -1.44 8.03
C ILE A 260 -21.14 -1.76 9.30
N GLN A 261 -21.74 -1.47 10.44
CA GLN A 261 -21.10 -1.68 11.74
C GLN A 261 -22.08 -2.31 12.72
N SER A 262 -21.61 -3.32 13.46
CA SER A 262 -22.35 -3.85 14.61
C SER A 262 -22.23 -2.93 15.81
N THR A 263 -23.32 -2.76 16.53
CA THR A 263 -23.36 -2.05 17.82
C THR A 263 -22.94 -2.96 18.98
N ASN A 264 -23.03 -4.28 18.80
CA ASN A 264 -22.64 -5.28 19.79
C ASN A 264 -22.35 -6.61 19.09
N GLY A 265 -21.06 -7.00 19.02
CA GLY A 265 -20.63 -8.26 18.40
C GLY A 265 -20.34 -8.15 16.91
N SER A 266 -20.99 -8.95 16.08
CA SER A 266 -20.77 -9.03 14.63
C SER A 266 -21.99 -8.58 13.82
N ILE A 267 -21.74 -8.13 12.58
CA ILE A 267 -22.79 -7.90 11.59
C ILE A 267 -23.36 -9.25 11.12
N PRO A 268 -24.58 -9.31 10.56
CA PRO A 268 -25.16 -10.55 10.06
C PRO A 268 -24.25 -11.23 9.04
N SER A 269 -23.89 -12.49 9.30
CA SER A 269 -23.14 -13.31 8.34
C SER A 269 -24.08 -13.95 7.32
N GLY A 270 -23.56 -14.23 6.12
CA GLY A 270 -24.32 -14.87 5.06
C GLY A 270 -24.31 -14.09 3.75
N LEU A 271 -25.26 -14.38 2.87
CA LEU A 271 -25.35 -13.82 1.54
C LEU A 271 -26.09 -12.48 1.55
N TRP A 272 -25.39 -11.41 1.23
CA TRP A 272 -25.93 -10.07 1.04
C TRP A 272 -26.13 -9.79 -0.43
N LYS A 273 -27.11 -8.95 -0.76
CA LYS A 273 -27.38 -8.52 -2.13
C LYS A 273 -27.44 -7.01 -2.23
N LEU A 274 -26.63 -6.45 -3.11
CA LEU A 274 -26.69 -5.05 -3.50
C LEU A 274 -27.42 -4.95 -4.84
N ARG A 275 -28.57 -4.29 -4.87
CA ARG A 275 -29.41 -4.11 -6.07
C ARG A 275 -29.25 -2.69 -6.59
N PHE A 276 -29.04 -2.57 -7.89
CA PHE A 276 -28.99 -1.31 -8.62
C PHE A 276 -30.27 -1.19 -9.44
N VAL A 277 -31.07 -0.16 -9.16
CA VAL A 277 -32.29 0.16 -9.89
C VAL A 277 -31.97 1.36 -10.76
N THR A 278 -31.74 1.12 -12.06
CA THR A 278 -31.24 2.11 -12.99
C THR A 278 -32.34 2.94 -13.61
N ALA A 279 -32.09 4.23 -13.79
CA ALA A 279 -32.95 5.15 -14.53
C ALA A 279 -32.27 5.58 -15.84
N SER A 280 -31.24 6.39 -15.79
CA SER A 280 -30.52 6.89 -16.96
C SER A 280 -29.04 6.53 -16.85
N ILE A 281 -28.54 5.76 -17.80
CA ILE A 281 -27.15 5.28 -17.83
C ILE A 281 -26.46 5.83 -19.07
N VAL A 282 -25.34 6.53 -18.84
CA VAL A 282 -24.48 7.11 -19.90
C VAL A 282 -23.28 6.20 -20.16
N ASN A 283 -22.52 5.86 -19.12
CA ASN A 283 -21.36 4.97 -19.18
C ASN A 283 -21.71 3.57 -18.69
N GLY A 284 -22.31 3.48 -17.51
CA GLY A 284 -22.78 2.28 -16.87
C GLY A 284 -21.72 1.43 -16.19
N ARG A 285 -20.42 1.70 -16.35
CA ARG A 285 -19.37 0.95 -15.66
C ARG A 285 -19.38 1.25 -14.17
N ILE A 286 -19.56 0.22 -13.36
CA ILE A 286 -19.42 0.29 -11.91
C ILE A 286 -18.30 -0.64 -11.46
N GLU A 287 -17.57 -0.18 -10.45
CA GLU A 287 -16.55 -0.94 -9.74
C GLU A 287 -16.91 -0.97 -8.27
N ILE A 288 -16.75 -2.11 -7.60
CA ILE A 288 -17.11 -2.28 -6.20
C ILE A 288 -15.97 -2.99 -5.47
N TRP A 289 -15.53 -2.42 -4.36
CA TRP A 289 -14.54 -3.04 -3.48
C TRP A 289 -15.11 -3.31 -2.09
N LEU A 290 -14.75 -4.47 -1.54
CA LEU A 290 -14.84 -4.82 -0.13
C LEU A 290 -13.56 -4.39 0.58
N PRO A 291 -13.52 -4.37 1.93
CA PRO A 291 -12.29 -4.13 2.69
C PRO A 291 -11.20 -5.15 2.34
N THR A 292 -9.95 -4.85 2.70
CA THR A 292 -8.83 -5.75 2.43
C THR A 292 -8.93 -7.06 3.21
N VAL A 293 -8.19 -8.08 2.78
CA VAL A 293 -8.15 -9.40 3.42
C VAL A 293 -7.70 -9.33 4.89
N GLU A 294 -6.91 -8.32 5.22
CA GLU A 294 -6.49 -8.06 6.60
C GLU A 294 -7.61 -7.51 7.48
N GLU A 295 -8.63 -6.89 6.89
CA GLU A 295 -9.78 -6.31 7.61
C GLU A 295 -10.94 -7.30 7.75
N VAL A 296 -11.24 -8.09 6.70
CA VAL A 296 -12.47 -8.91 6.66
C VAL A 296 -12.25 -10.38 6.32
N THR A 297 -11.07 -10.85 6.14
CA THR A 297 -10.71 -12.21 5.71
C THR A 297 -11.19 -12.58 4.30
N SER A 298 -10.54 -13.53 3.64
CA SER A 298 -10.88 -14.01 2.29
C SER A 298 -12.22 -14.78 2.21
N SER A 299 -12.83 -15.10 3.34
CA SER A 299 -14.17 -15.71 3.40
C SER A 299 -15.29 -14.68 3.17
N THR A 300 -15.02 -13.38 3.39
CA THR A 300 -15.92 -12.29 3.02
C THR A 300 -15.58 -11.87 1.60
N ARG A 301 -16.41 -12.19 0.61
CA ARG A 301 -16.05 -12.02 -0.80
C ARG A 301 -17.27 -11.90 -1.73
N PHE A 302 -17.09 -11.38 -2.91
CA PHE A 302 -18.10 -11.44 -3.96
C PHE A 302 -18.30 -12.88 -4.44
N THR A 303 -19.53 -13.24 -4.80
CA THR A 303 -19.85 -14.57 -5.39
C THR A 303 -19.27 -14.72 -6.79
N LYS A 304 -19.05 -13.61 -7.50
CA LYS A 304 -18.48 -13.56 -8.85
C LYS A 304 -17.40 -12.44 -8.91
N PRO A 305 -16.29 -12.62 -8.21
CA PRO A 305 -15.24 -11.59 -8.16
C PRO A 305 -14.52 -11.46 -9.50
N ILE A 306 -13.82 -10.34 -9.67
CA ILE A 306 -12.90 -10.06 -10.76
C ILE A 306 -11.49 -9.90 -10.19
N GLU A 307 -10.51 -10.56 -10.80
CA GLU A 307 -9.13 -10.61 -10.31
C GLU A 307 -8.29 -9.39 -10.76
N THR A 308 -8.71 -8.66 -11.79
CA THR A 308 -8.04 -7.43 -12.25
C THR A 308 -8.45 -6.22 -11.43
N MET A 309 -7.65 -5.15 -11.46
CA MET A 309 -7.83 -3.93 -10.66
C MET A 309 -7.89 -4.20 -9.15
N THR A 310 -7.10 -5.16 -8.70
CA THR A 310 -6.96 -5.55 -7.29
C THR A 310 -5.71 -4.97 -6.62
N MET A 311 -5.04 -4.03 -7.29
CA MET A 311 -3.98 -3.22 -6.67
C MET A 311 -4.58 -2.31 -5.60
N THR A 312 -4.05 -2.38 -4.37
CA THR A 312 -4.53 -1.54 -3.26
C THR A 312 -4.02 -0.09 -3.36
N ILE A 313 -4.74 0.84 -2.75
CA ILE A 313 -4.28 2.22 -2.55
C ILE A 313 -3.21 2.20 -1.44
N PRO A 314 -2.02 2.85 -1.61
CA PRO A 314 -1.71 3.87 -2.63
C PRO A 314 -0.94 3.34 -3.85
N SER A 315 -0.89 2.05 -4.13
CA SER A 315 -0.12 1.56 -5.28
C SER A 315 -0.72 2.00 -6.63
N THR A 316 -1.96 2.47 -6.64
CA THR A 316 -2.59 3.05 -7.81
C THR A 316 -2.18 4.52 -8.06
N ALA A 317 -1.47 5.18 -7.13
CA ALA A 317 -0.92 6.52 -7.34
C ALA A 317 0.05 6.56 -8.55
N ARG A 318 0.12 7.69 -9.25
CA ARG A 318 0.80 7.75 -10.56
C ARG A 318 2.32 7.68 -10.49
N LYS A 319 2.94 8.44 -9.57
CA LYS A 319 4.40 8.64 -9.55
C LYS A 319 5.18 7.76 -8.58
N VAL A 320 4.52 6.91 -7.81
CA VAL A 320 5.18 5.93 -6.93
C VAL A 320 5.75 4.76 -7.72
N ILE A 321 6.72 4.05 -7.14
CA ILE A 321 7.23 2.80 -7.67
C ILE A 321 6.38 1.65 -7.12
N LYS A 322 5.70 0.94 -8.01
CA LYS A 322 4.68 -0.08 -7.69
C LYS A 322 5.28 -1.47 -7.80
N VAL A 323 5.24 -2.23 -6.72
CA VAL A 323 5.94 -3.52 -6.65
C VAL A 323 4.94 -4.66 -6.48
N ALA A 324 4.86 -5.53 -7.49
CA ALA A 324 4.15 -6.79 -7.41
C ALA A 324 4.99 -7.86 -6.70
N GLY A 325 4.32 -8.88 -6.16
CA GLY A 325 4.97 -10.00 -5.51
C GLY A 325 5.01 -11.26 -6.37
N TYR A 326 6.15 -11.92 -6.45
CA TYR A 326 6.25 -13.22 -7.12
C TYR A 326 6.91 -14.26 -6.23
N ASN A 327 6.67 -15.55 -6.54
CA ASN A 327 7.35 -16.66 -5.90
C ASN A 327 8.64 -16.94 -6.70
N ASP A 328 9.78 -16.62 -6.12
CA ASP A 328 11.10 -16.74 -6.76
C ASP A 328 11.52 -18.19 -6.99
N ARG A 329 11.05 -19.14 -6.17
CA ARG A 329 11.39 -20.57 -6.29
C ARG A 329 10.81 -21.21 -7.57
N ILE A 330 9.59 -20.83 -7.94
CA ILE A 330 8.91 -21.35 -9.14
C ILE A 330 8.75 -20.31 -10.24
N GLY A 331 9.07 -19.06 -9.89
CA GLY A 331 9.06 -17.93 -10.78
C GLY A 331 7.68 -17.47 -11.25
N SER A 332 6.57 -17.86 -10.65
CA SER A 332 5.22 -17.38 -10.95
C SER A 332 4.86 -16.14 -10.14
N ILE A 333 3.91 -15.35 -10.64
CA ILE A 333 3.29 -14.31 -9.80
C ILE A 333 2.69 -14.98 -8.56
N ALA A 334 2.76 -14.33 -7.40
CA ALA A 334 2.11 -14.83 -6.20
C ALA A 334 0.59 -14.65 -6.33
N GLU A 335 -0.19 -15.67 -5.96
CA GLU A 335 -1.65 -15.70 -6.15
C GLU A 335 -2.37 -14.50 -5.49
N PHE A 336 -1.82 -14.01 -4.39
CA PHE A 336 -2.37 -12.86 -3.67
C PHE A 336 -1.97 -11.50 -4.30
N SER A 337 -0.90 -11.46 -5.12
CA SER A 337 -0.33 -10.19 -5.59
C SER A 337 -1.32 -9.38 -6.41
N GLY A 338 -1.63 -8.17 -5.95
CA GLY A 338 -2.57 -7.27 -6.61
C GLY A 338 -2.25 -7.09 -8.09
N ILE A 339 -3.27 -7.30 -8.93
CA ILE A 339 -3.20 -7.24 -10.39
C ILE A 339 -3.74 -5.89 -10.87
N GLY A 340 -3.02 -5.26 -11.77
CA GLY A 340 -3.45 -4.02 -12.40
C GLY A 340 -4.53 -4.21 -13.47
N SER A 341 -4.73 -3.19 -14.29
CA SER A 341 -5.63 -3.27 -15.45
C SER A 341 -4.91 -3.75 -16.70
N ALA A 342 -5.66 -4.38 -17.61
CA ALA A 342 -5.19 -4.65 -18.97
C ALA A 342 -5.19 -3.37 -19.84
N GLU A 343 -5.96 -2.35 -19.47
CA GLU A 343 -6.03 -1.07 -20.18
C GLU A 343 -4.79 -0.21 -19.89
N GLU A 344 -4.15 0.35 -20.91
CA GLU A 344 -2.87 1.09 -20.76
C GLU A 344 -2.96 2.33 -19.89
N ALA A 345 -4.09 3.01 -19.90
CA ALA A 345 -4.31 4.23 -19.12
C ALA A 345 -4.50 3.96 -17.61
N GLU A 346 -4.67 2.71 -17.22
CA GLU A 346 -4.98 2.32 -15.85
C GLU A 346 -3.72 1.87 -15.08
N PRO A 347 -3.75 1.92 -13.74
CA PRO A 347 -2.60 1.52 -12.92
C PRO A 347 -2.15 0.07 -13.17
N ARG A 348 -0.84 -0.12 -13.28
CA ARG A 348 -0.14 -1.41 -13.38
C ARG A 348 1.08 -1.42 -12.49
N PRO A 349 1.61 -2.59 -12.09
CA PRO A 349 2.90 -2.67 -11.42
C PRO A 349 4.03 -2.10 -12.30
N ASP A 350 5.10 -1.63 -11.66
CA ASP A 350 6.33 -1.25 -12.35
C ASP A 350 7.26 -2.46 -12.51
N VAL A 351 7.50 -3.16 -11.40
CA VAL A 351 8.31 -4.38 -11.35
C VAL A 351 7.74 -5.36 -10.34
N ALA A 352 8.15 -6.62 -10.43
CA ALA A 352 7.87 -7.63 -9.42
C ALA A 352 9.14 -7.98 -8.64
N ALA A 353 9.01 -8.28 -7.35
CA ALA A 353 10.09 -8.74 -6.48
C ALA A 353 9.65 -9.95 -5.64
N PRO A 354 10.58 -10.72 -5.02
CA PRO A 354 10.25 -11.88 -4.21
C PRO A 354 9.28 -11.55 -3.08
N ALA A 355 8.25 -12.40 -2.86
CA ALA A 355 7.17 -12.13 -1.93
C ALA A 355 6.72 -13.35 -1.11
N VAL A 356 7.26 -14.53 -1.35
CA VAL A 356 6.79 -15.79 -0.74
C VAL A 356 7.87 -16.41 0.12
N SER A 357 7.57 -16.62 1.41
CA SER A 357 8.51 -17.20 2.38
C SER A 357 9.85 -16.48 2.47
N ILE A 358 9.81 -15.16 2.51
CA ILE A 358 11.00 -14.31 2.62
C ILE A 358 11.48 -14.32 4.07
N LEU A 359 12.69 -14.79 4.28
CA LEU A 359 13.32 -14.80 5.60
C LEU A 359 13.77 -13.38 5.95
N ALA A 360 13.31 -12.87 7.09
CA ALA A 360 13.56 -11.50 7.52
C ALA A 360 13.64 -11.39 9.04
N PRO A 361 14.29 -10.33 9.58
CA PRO A 361 14.33 -10.07 11.01
C PRO A 361 12.94 -9.99 11.62
N LYS A 362 12.77 -10.58 12.82
CA LYS A 362 11.54 -10.45 13.60
C LYS A 362 11.73 -9.60 14.84
N ASN A 363 10.62 -9.09 15.38
CA ASN A 363 10.66 -8.42 16.68
C ASN A 363 11.10 -9.40 17.77
N GLY A 364 11.92 -8.93 18.72
CA GLY A 364 12.47 -9.77 19.78
C GLY A 364 13.76 -10.52 19.42
N GLY A 365 14.25 -10.44 18.18
CA GLY A 365 15.49 -11.08 17.70
C GLY A 365 15.25 -12.34 16.84
N GLY A 366 16.25 -12.75 16.09
CA GLY A 366 16.17 -13.85 15.13
C GLY A 366 15.39 -13.50 13.88
N TYR A 367 15.04 -14.51 13.09
CA TYR A 367 14.39 -14.38 11.78
C TYR A 367 13.14 -15.24 11.72
N ASP A 368 12.23 -14.87 10.83
CA ASP A 368 11.06 -15.65 10.47
C ASP A 368 10.74 -15.50 8.98
N ALA A 369 9.92 -16.41 8.44
CA ALA A 369 9.52 -16.40 7.04
C ALA A 369 8.19 -15.63 6.86
N TYR A 370 8.23 -14.59 6.04
CA TYR A 370 7.07 -13.74 5.76
C TYR A 370 6.61 -13.88 4.31
N THR A 371 5.31 -13.74 4.10
CA THR A 371 4.70 -13.79 2.77
C THR A 371 3.75 -12.60 2.57
N GLY A 372 3.83 -11.96 1.43
CA GLY A 372 3.01 -10.80 1.05
C GLY A 372 3.78 -9.83 0.15
N THR A 373 3.06 -9.01 -0.60
CA THR A 373 3.67 -7.95 -1.43
C THR A 373 4.41 -6.90 -0.58
N SER A 374 4.08 -6.80 0.71
CA SER A 374 4.83 -6.01 1.69
C SER A 374 6.29 -6.42 1.82
N MET A 375 6.62 -7.68 1.49
CA MET A 375 8.01 -8.19 1.48
C MET A 375 8.71 -7.93 0.14
N ALA A 376 7.95 -7.77 -0.94
CA ALA A 376 8.48 -7.41 -2.26
C ALA A 376 8.95 -5.95 -2.34
N ALA A 377 8.18 -5.02 -1.81
CA ALA A 377 8.48 -3.60 -1.85
C ALA A 377 9.87 -3.24 -1.26
N PRO A 378 10.29 -3.76 -0.10
CA PRO A 378 11.59 -3.41 0.48
C PRO A 378 12.81 -3.87 -0.34
N PHE A 379 12.73 -4.92 -1.18
CA PHE A 379 13.79 -5.23 -2.12
C PHE A 379 14.02 -4.10 -3.13
N VAL A 380 12.92 -3.52 -3.62
CA VAL A 380 12.99 -2.38 -4.55
C VAL A 380 13.42 -1.12 -3.81
N THR A 381 13.00 -0.93 -2.56
CA THR A 381 13.41 0.19 -1.72
C THR A 381 14.91 0.22 -1.48
N GLY A 382 15.50 -0.91 -1.07
CA GLY A 382 16.94 -1.04 -0.91
C GLY A 382 17.70 -0.85 -2.25
N SER A 383 17.18 -1.42 -3.34
CA SER A 383 17.75 -1.21 -4.68
C SER A 383 17.74 0.26 -5.09
N ALA A 384 16.63 0.96 -4.83
CA ALA A 384 16.51 2.39 -5.09
C ALA A 384 17.50 3.21 -4.23
N ALA A 385 17.71 2.83 -2.96
CA ALA A 385 18.70 3.48 -2.10
C ALA A 385 20.12 3.34 -2.65
N LEU A 386 20.53 2.15 -3.10
CA LEU A 386 21.82 1.93 -3.75
C LEU A 386 21.96 2.70 -5.07
N MET A 387 20.89 2.77 -5.87
CA MET A 387 20.88 3.60 -7.09
C MET A 387 21.06 5.09 -6.76
N MET A 388 20.35 5.60 -5.75
CA MET A 388 20.47 7.00 -5.32
C MET A 388 21.84 7.28 -4.70
N GLN A 389 22.44 6.33 -3.99
CA GLN A 389 23.83 6.43 -3.53
C GLN A 389 24.79 6.59 -4.72
N TRP A 390 24.71 5.72 -5.73
CA TRP A 390 25.53 5.80 -6.91
C TRP A 390 25.31 7.12 -7.67
N GLY A 391 24.05 7.49 -7.90
CA GLY A 391 23.70 8.66 -8.67
C GLY A 391 23.97 9.97 -7.95
N ILE A 392 23.32 10.16 -6.79
CA ILE A 392 23.23 11.45 -6.11
C ILE A 392 24.43 11.64 -5.18
N VAL A 393 24.73 10.67 -4.30
CA VAL A 393 25.77 10.80 -3.29
C VAL A 393 27.15 10.77 -3.95
N LEU A 394 27.38 9.82 -4.85
CA LEU A 394 28.63 9.67 -5.63
C LEU A 394 28.67 10.58 -6.88
N LYS A 395 27.64 11.44 -7.08
CA LYS A 395 27.58 12.49 -8.13
C LYS A 395 27.66 11.95 -9.56
N ASN A 396 27.22 10.71 -9.82
CA ASN A 396 27.17 10.15 -11.16
C ASN A 396 25.95 10.64 -11.96
N ASP A 397 24.82 10.82 -11.29
CA ASP A 397 23.56 11.35 -11.84
C ASP A 397 22.76 12.02 -10.72
N PRO A 398 22.85 13.35 -10.52
CA PRO A 398 22.21 14.07 -9.42
C PRO A 398 20.67 14.09 -9.51
N PHE A 399 20.09 13.67 -10.63
CA PHE A 399 18.65 13.59 -10.87
C PHE A 399 18.10 12.16 -10.82
N LEU A 400 18.88 11.16 -10.34
CA LEU A 400 18.46 9.77 -10.26
C LEU A 400 17.53 9.54 -9.05
N TYR A 401 16.30 10.04 -9.14
CA TYR A 401 15.21 9.83 -8.18
C TYR A 401 13.84 9.90 -8.88
N GLY A 402 12.77 9.58 -8.16
CA GLY A 402 11.39 9.66 -8.67
C GLY A 402 11.18 8.90 -9.97
N GLU A 403 10.58 9.56 -10.97
CA GLU A 403 10.25 8.95 -12.27
C GLU A 403 11.48 8.51 -13.06
N ARG A 404 12.59 9.23 -12.93
CA ARG A 404 13.86 8.84 -13.59
C ARG A 404 14.42 7.54 -13.06
N LEU A 405 14.47 7.39 -11.73
CA LEU A 405 14.88 6.15 -11.08
C LEU A 405 13.94 5.00 -11.46
N LYS A 406 12.63 5.24 -11.42
CA LYS A 406 11.60 4.27 -11.84
C LYS A 406 11.78 3.82 -13.28
N ALA A 407 12.11 4.72 -14.20
CA ALA A 407 12.37 4.39 -15.60
C ALA A 407 13.54 3.41 -15.74
N PHE A 408 14.64 3.61 -15.00
CA PHE A 408 15.78 2.69 -15.04
C PHE A 408 15.48 1.34 -14.39
N LEU A 409 14.67 1.31 -13.30
CA LEU A 409 14.21 0.03 -12.73
C LEU A 409 13.39 -0.79 -13.75
N ARG A 410 12.47 -0.13 -14.47
CA ARG A 410 11.68 -0.76 -15.55
C ARG A 410 12.56 -1.26 -16.70
N LEU A 411 13.57 -0.47 -17.08
CA LEU A 411 14.48 -0.80 -18.17
C LEU A 411 15.35 -2.01 -17.82
N GLY A 412 15.88 -2.06 -16.59
CA GLY A 412 16.74 -3.13 -16.11
C GLY A 412 16.00 -4.39 -15.66
N ALA A 413 14.67 -4.39 -15.63
CA ALA A 413 13.88 -5.54 -15.19
C ALA A 413 14.12 -6.78 -16.08
N ASN A 414 14.25 -7.96 -15.45
CA ASN A 414 14.34 -9.22 -16.17
C ASN A 414 13.00 -9.59 -16.79
N ARG A 415 13.02 -9.90 -18.09
CA ARG A 415 11.86 -10.30 -18.88
C ARG A 415 12.02 -11.76 -19.31
N ARG A 416 10.95 -12.52 -19.20
CA ARG A 416 10.92 -13.91 -19.64
C ARG A 416 10.59 -13.99 -21.12
N GLN A 417 11.17 -14.95 -21.78
CA GLN A 417 10.75 -15.34 -23.13
C GLN A 417 9.31 -15.87 -23.06
N ASN A 418 8.50 -15.58 -24.08
CA ASN A 418 7.09 -15.99 -24.21
C ASN A 418 6.11 -15.29 -23.24
N GLN A 419 6.44 -14.11 -22.75
CA GLN A 419 5.53 -13.28 -21.98
C GLN A 419 5.65 -11.82 -22.45
N ASP A 420 4.50 -11.18 -22.70
CA ASP A 420 4.46 -9.77 -23.09
C ASP A 420 4.69 -8.86 -21.88
N TYR A 421 5.41 -7.76 -22.09
CA TYR A 421 5.70 -6.72 -21.12
C TYR A 421 5.51 -5.32 -21.71
N PRO A 422 4.98 -4.33 -20.95
CA PRO A 422 4.48 -4.49 -19.57
C PRO A 422 3.16 -5.25 -19.53
N ASN A 423 2.90 -5.99 -18.43
CA ASN A 423 1.62 -6.66 -18.20
C ASN A 423 1.03 -6.31 -16.82
N ALA A 424 -0.22 -6.71 -16.60
CA ALA A 424 -0.97 -6.35 -15.40
C ALA A 424 -0.45 -6.99 -14.09
N SER A 425 0.34 -8.07 -14.19
CA SER A 425 0.82 -8.83 -13.03
C SER A 425 2.27 -8.52 -12.66
N PHE A 426 3.19 -8.57 -13.65
CA PHE A 426 4.64 -8.36 -13.44
C PHE A 426 5.11 -6.94 -13.75
N GLY A 427 4.24 -6.09 -14.33
CA GLY A 427 4.67 -4.81 -14.88
C GLY A 427 5.70 -4.99 -15.99
N TYR A 428 6.88 -4.41 -15.84
CA TYR A 428 7.97 -4.49 -16.82
C TYR A 428 8.88 -5.70 -16.65
N GLY A 429 8.65 -6.55 -15.65
CA GLY A 429 9.41 -7.75 -15.34
C GLY A 429 9.82 -7.86 -13.87
N THR A 430 10.73 -8.78 -13.56
CA THR A 430 11.24 -8.94 -12.19
C THR A 430 12.44 -8.03 -11.93
N LEU A 431 12.54 -7.52 -10.70
CA LEU A 431 13.65 -6.67 -10.25
C LEU A 431 15.00 -7.31 -10.57
N CYS A 432 15.89 -6.54 -11.19
CA CYS A 432 17.29 -6.91 -11.38
C CYS A 432 18.18 -5.66 -11.26
N LEU A 433 18.75 -5.46 -10.07
CA LEU A 433 19.60 -4.31 -9.80
C LEU A 433 20.89 -4.33 -10.66
N SER A 434 21.48 -5.49 -10.88
CA SER A 434 22.69 -5.62 -11.71
C SER A 434 22.47 -5.12 -13.13
N ASN A 435 21.37 -5.54 -13.78
CA ASN A 435 21.01 -5.03 -15.11
C ASN A 435 20.74 -3.52 -15.07
N THR A 436 20.01 -3.05 -14.07
CA THR A 436 19.70 -1.62 -13.90
C THR A 436 20.97 -0.79 -13.80
N MET A 437 21.94 -1.21 -12.97
CA MET A 437 23.22 -0.52 -12.82
C MET A 437 24.04 -0.55 -14.13
N SER A 438 24.00 -1.65 -14.87
CA SER A 438 24.65 -1.76 -16.18
C SER A 438 24.07 -0.79 -17.21
N TYR A 439 22.76 -0.54 -17.18
CA TYR A 439 22.12 0.49 -18.02
C TYR A 439 22.53 1.90 -17.59
N LEU A 440 22.56 2.19 -16.29
CA LEU A 440 22.99 3.48 -15.75
C LEU A 440 24.43 3.81 -16.14
N GLU A 441 25.36 2.86 -16.04
CA GLU A 441 26.75 3.04 -16.44
C GLU A 441 26.92 3.28 -17.95
N ARG A 442 26.19 2.54 -18.78
CA ARG A 442 26.18 2.76 -20.23
C ARG A 442 25.63 4.15 -20.57
N TYR A 443 24.53 4.54 -19.95
CA TYR A 443 23.95 5.88 -20.13
C TYR A 443 24.95 6.99 -19.77
N LYS A 444 25.67 6.86 -18.65
CA LYS A 444 26.70 7.81 -18.21
C LYS A 444 27.85 7.93 -19.23
N ARG A 445 28.25 6.84 -19.87
CA ARG A 445 29.35 6.82 -20.85
C ARG A 445 28.98 7.41 -22.22
N GLY A 446 27.77 7.91 -22.41
CA GLY A 446 27.31 8.46 -23.68
C GLY A 446 27.06 7.42 -24.75
N GLY A 447 26.83 6.16 -24.36
CA GLY A 447 26.50 5.08 -25.26
C GLY A 447 25.11 5.24 -25.87
N ASP A 448 25.12 5.32 -27.18
CA ASP A 448 24.06 5.26 -28.18
C ASP A 448 22.62 5.62 -27.73
N HIS A 449 22.15 6.77 -28.22
CA HIS A 449 20.75 7.21 -28.16
C HIS A 449 19.75 6.30 -28.95
N GLN A 450 20.05 5.04 -29.17
CA GLN A 450 19.22 4.09 -29.93
C GLN A 450 18.08 3.45 -29.12
N TRP A 451 17.84 3.88 -27.86
CA TRP A 451 16.88 3.23 -26.96
C TRP A 451 15.80 4.15 -26.39
N LEU A 452 15.42 5.19 -27.12
CA LEU A 452 14.20 5.97 -26.83
C LEU A 452 13.12 5.69 -27.86
#